data_505931b51e29328f27b73ae7909a0b12
#
_entry.id   505931b51e29328f27b73ae7909a0b12
#
_cell.length_a   1.000
_cell.length_b   1.000
_cell.length_c   1.000
_cell.angle_alpha   90.00
_cell.angle_beta   90.00
_cell.angle_gamma   90.00
#
_symmetry.space_group_name_H-M   'P 1'
#
loop_
_entity.id
_entity.type
_entity.pdbx_description
1 polymer ?
#
loop_
_entity_poly.entity_id
_entity_poly.type
_entity_poly.pdbx_seq_one_letter_code
_entity_poly.pdbx_strand_id
1 'polypeptide(L)'
;MTDCQLAAELRGIIRRRRQKLGVGAQSRAARELAKKICILPEYQSARRIALYLSSDSEIDCRFIIKAAWRAGKQCFLPVLRTDNPKAHQMDFVSFTPGSPLGFNRYGISEPTKGAKIATSALDLVIVPLVGFDRDGHRIGMGGGYYDRAFEFTRMQKNGVNALNLPVLVGVAYHLQEVLNIRPKPWDVTLSSIVSV
;
A
#
# COMPACT_ATOMS: atom_id res chain seq x y z
N MET A 1 -19.82 -8.20 -20.32
CA MET A 1 -19.08 -8.33 -19.05
C MET A 1 -19.05 -6.96 -18.40
N THR A 2 -19.45 -6.83 -17.15
CA THR A 2 -19.42 -5.54 -16.44
C THR A 2 -17.99 -5.23 -16.00
N ASP A 3 -17.64 -3.94 -15.81
CA ASP A 3 -16.31 -3.53 -15.31
C ASP A 3 -15.96 -4.20 -13.97
N CYS A 4 -16.97 -4.52 -13.16
CA CYS A 4 -16.78 -5.22 -11.88
C CYS A 4 -16.37 -6.69 -12.08
N GLN A 5 -16.98 -7.37 -13.06
CA GLN A 5 -16.62 -8.76 -13.41
C GLN A 5 -15.21 -8.84 -13.99
N LEU A 6 -14.87 -7.91 -14.89
CA LEU A 6 -13.53 -7.82 -15.47
C LEU A 6 -12.44 -7.60 -14.39
N ALA A 7 -12.69 -6.67 -13.47
CA ALA A 7 -11.76 -6.43 -12.36
C ALA A 7 -11.63 -7.64 -11.42
N ALA A 8 -12.70 -8.40 -11.18
CA ALA A 8 -12.65 -9.61 -10.37
C ALA A 8 -11.84 -10.72 -11.05
N GLU A 9 -12.02 -10.89 -12.35
CA GLU A 9 -11.28 -11.86 -13.15
C GLU A 9 -9.79 -11.52 -13.21
N LEU A 10 -9.44 -10.26 -13.49
CA LEU A 10 -8.06 -9.78 -13.48
C LEU A 10 -7.39 -10.01 -12.13
N ARG A 11 -8.09 -9.73 -11.01
CA ARG A 11 -7.57 -10.04 -9.66
C ARG A 11 -7.21 -11.52 -9.53
N GLY A 12 -8.09 -12.40 -9.98
CA GLY A 12 -7.86 -13.85 -9.94
C GLY A 12 -6.64 -14.29 -10.76
N ILE A 13 -6.50 -13.76 -11.97
CA ILE A 13 -5.38 -14.09 -12.87
C ILE A 13 -4.05 -13.61 -12.27
N ILE A 14 -3.99 -12.35 -11.87
CA ILE A 14 -2.76 -11.72 -11.35
C ILE A 14 -2.34 -12.39 -10.04
N ARG A 15 -3.26 -12.65 -9.12
CA ARG A 15 -2.96 -13.36 -7.87
C ARG A 15 -2.38 -14.73 -8.11
N ARG A 16 -2.94 -15.51 -9.04
CA ARG A 16 -2.38 -16.82 -9.42
C ARG A 16 -0.98 -16.71 -10.03
N ARG A 17 -0.70 -15.69 -10.86
CA ARG A 17 0.64 -15.42 -11.38
C ARG A 17 1.62 -15.10 -10.25
N ARG A 18 1.23 -14.26 -9.33
CA ARG A 18 2.02 -13.85 -8.17
C ARG A 18 2.35 -15.03 -7.24
N GLN A 19 1.37 -15.90 -6.98
CA GLN A 19 1.53 -17.11 -6.17
C GLN A 19 2.49 -18.13 -6.77
N LYS A 20 2.71 -18.10 -8.09
CA LYS A 20 3.69 -18.96 -8.78
C LYS A 20 5.14 -18.49 -8.62
N LEU A 21 5.35 -17.30 -8.09
CA LEU A 21 6.71 -16.81 -7.79
C LEU A 21 7.30 -17.61 -6.63
N GLY A 22 8.44 -18.26 -6.89
CA GLY A 22 9.17 -18.98 -5.84
C GLY A 22 9.75 -18.02 -4.78
N VAL A 23 9.94 -18.52 -3.57
CA VAL A 23 10.44 -17.74 -2.40
C VAL A 23 11.73 -16.97 -2.73
N GLY A 24 12.65 -17.58 -3.48
CA GLY A 24 13.88 -16.91 -3.92
C GLY A 24 13.64 -15.69 -4.82
N ALA A 25 12.68 -15.77 -5.75
CA ALA A 25 12.30 -14.67 -6.63
C ALA A 25 11.62 -13.56 -5.82
N GLN A 26 10.70 -13.90 -4.93
CA GLN A 26 10.05 -12.94 -4.04
C GLN A 26 11.08 -12.19 -3.16
N SER A 27 12.05 -12.90 -2.60
CA SER A 27 13.10 -12.27 -1.76
C SER A 27 14.03 -11.35 -2.56
N ARG A 28 14.38 -11.70 -3.81
CA ARG A 28 15.17 -10.83 -4.69
C ARG A 28 14.38 -9.57 -5.05
N ALA A 29 13.14 -9.72 -5.46
CA ALA A 29 12.24 -8.61 -5.77
C ALA A 29 12.06 -7.65 -4.58
N ALA A 30 11.87 -8.18 -3.36
CA ALA A 30 11.75 -7.38 -2.15
C ALA A 30 13.03 -6.54 -1.86
N ARG A 31 14.22 -7.09 -2.11
CA ARG A 31 15.49 -6.35 -1.97
C ARG A 31 15.65 -5.28 -3.03
N GLU A 32 15.30 -5.60 -4.28
CA GLU A 32 15.36 -4.66 -5.40
C GLU A 32 14.36 -3.51 -5.19
N LEU A 33 13.14 -3.83 -4.77
CA LEU A 33 12.15 -2.82 -4.40
C LEU A 33 12.69 -1.86 -3.34
N ALA A 34 13.30 -2.40 -2.28
CA ALA A 34 13.87 -1.57 -1.22
C ALA A 34 14.96 -0.62 -1.74
N LYS A 35 15.82 -1.09 -2.65
CA LYS A 35 16.82 -0.21 -3.29
C LYS A 35 16.16 0.91 -4.08
N LYS A 36 15.14 0.60 -4.90
CA LYS A 36 14.42 1.60 -5.69
C LYS A 36 13.67 2.60 -4.81
N ILE A 37 12.96 2.14 -3.77
CA ILE A 37 12.22 3.00 -2.86
C ILE A 37 13.15 3.90 -2.04
N CYS A 38 14.24 3.36 -1.50
CA CYS A 38 15.11 4.12 -0.61
C CYS A 38 15.85 5.29 -1.29
N ILE A 39 15.95 5.31 -2.61
CA ILE A 39 16.57 6.43 -3.36
C ILE A 39 15.55 7.47 -3.83
N LEU A 40 14.23 7.23 -3.67
CA LEU A 40 13.22 8.21 -4.05
C LEU A 40 13.33 9.47 -3.19
N PRO A 41 13.20 10.67 -3.78
CA PRO A 41 13.19 11.92 -3.02
C PRO A 41 12.10 11.93 -1.93
N GLU A 42 10.94 11.36 -2.22
CA GLU A 42 9.81 11.23 -1.30
C GLU A 42 10.15 10.36 -0.08
N TYR A 43 10.90 9.27 -0.30
CA TYR A 43 11.37 8.45 0.82
C TYR A 43 12.46 9.16 1.62
N GLN A 44 13.39 9.85 0.94
CA GLN A 44 14.49 10.54 1.62
C GLN A 44 13.96 11.65 2.55
N SER A 45 13.00 12.43 2.08
CA SER A 45 12.40 13.54 2.85
C SER A 45 11.39 13.07 3.92
N ALA A 46 10.73 11.93 3.72
CA ALA A 46 9.72 11.42 4.63
C ALA A 46 10.30 11.08 6.01
N ARG A 47 9.57 11.45 7.05
CA ARG A 47 9.81 11.05 8.45
C ARG A 47 8.82 10.00 8.93
N ARG A 48 7.55 10.09 8.49
CA ARG A 48 6.44 9.22 8.88
C ARG A 48 5.96 8.43 7.68
N ILE A 49 6.27 7.16 7.66
CA ILE A 49 6.03 6.28 6.52
C ILE A 49 5.03 5.20 6.90
N ALA A 50 3.92 5.13 6.17
CA ALA A 50 3.02 3.99 6.24
C ALA A 50 3.48 2.90 5.26
N LEU A 51 3.51 1.67 5.75
CA LEU A 51 3.86 0.46 5.00
C LEU A 51 2.80 -0.61 5.27
N TYR A 52 3.00 -1.82 4.78
CA TYR A 52 2.15 -2.97 5.06
C TYR A 52 2.99 -4.23 5.27
N LEU A 53 2.41 -5.21 5.94
CA LEU A 53 2.96 -6.57 6.00
C LEU A 53 2.34 -7.39 4.87
N SER A 54 3.20 -7.97 4.04
CA SER A 54 2.78 -8.69 2.84
C SER A 54 1.97 -9.93 3.17
N SER A 55 0.90 -10.14 2.44
CA SER A 55 0.07 -11.34 2.47
C SER A 55 -0.16 -11.84 1.04
N ASP A 56 -0.65 -13.07 0.88
CA ASP A 56 -1.03 -13.62 -0.43
C ASP A 56 0.03 -13.39 -1.53
N SER A 57 1.31 -13.62 -1.20
CA SER A 57 2.45 -13.40 -2.09
C SER A 57 2.59 -11.96 -2.61
N GLU A 58 2.09 -10.96 -1.89
CA GLU A 58 2.38 -9.55 -2.16
C GLU A 58 3.87 -9.27 -2.08
N ILE A 59 4.34 -8.26 -2.81
CA ILE A 59 5.75 -7.87 -2.70
C ILE A 59 6.05 -7.40 -1.28
N ASP A 60 7.15 -7.90 -0.72
CA ASP A 60 7.44 -7.76 0.70
C ASP A 60 8.19 -6.47 1.01
N CYS A 61 7.62 -5.66 1.89
CA CYS A 61 8.18 -4.40 2.34
C CYS A 61 9.19 -4.53 3.49
N ARG A 62 9.52 -5.76 3.97
CA ARG A 62 10.41 -5.96 5.14
C ARG A 62 11.76 -5.24 5.04
N PHE A 63 12.35 -5.16 3.85
CA PHE A 63 13.63 -4.49 3.66
C PHE A 63 13.49 -2.96 3.69
N ILE A 64 12.36 -2.44 3.22
CA ILE A 64 12.03 -1.01 3.31
C ILE A 64 11.80 -0.64 4.78
N ILE A 65 11.04 -1.45 5.53
CA ILE A 65 10.79 -1.26 6.96
C ILE A 65 12.11 -1.22 7.74
N LYS A 66 13.00 -2.21 7.50
CA LYS A 66 14.31 -2.27 8.16
C LYS A 66 15.19 -1.06 7.81
N ALA A 67 15.16 -0.61 6.55
CA ALA A 67 15.89 0.58 6.11
C ALA A 67 15.35 1.85 6.78
N ALA A 68 14.02 1.99 6.86
CA ALA A 68 13.36 3.12 7.51
C ALA A 68 13.72 3.19 9.00
N TRP A 69 13.69 2.07 9.72
CA TRP A 69 14.10 2.05 11.13
C TRP A 69 15.58 2.44 11.32
N ARG A 70 16.48 1.94 10.46
CA ARG A 70 17.92 2.31 10.53
C ARG A 70 18.14 3.79 10.26
N ALA A 71 17.30 4.40 9.43
CA ALA A 71 17.32 5.81 9.11
C ALA A 71 16.57 6.70 10.13
N GLY A 72 16.13 6.11 11.27
CA GLY A 72 15.40 6.85 12.31
C GLY A 72 13.99 7.31 11.90
N LYS A 73 13.43 6.75 10.84
CA LYS A 73 12.10 7.10 10.36
C LYS A 73 11.02 6.36 11.17
N GLN A 74 9.88 6.99 11.35
CA GLN A 74 8.72 6.41 12.03
C GLN A 74 7.93 5.56 11.03
N CYS A 75 7.73 4.27 11.34
CA CYS A 75 6.93 3.35 10.53
C CYS A 75 5.56 3.15 11.14
N PHE A 76 4.55 3.04 10.29
CA PHE A 76 3.17 2.79 10.66
C PHE A 76 2.60 1.66 9.78
N LEU A 77 1.76 0.81 10.38
CA LEU A 77 1.05 -0.24 9.67
C LEU A 77 -0.46 -0.03 9.75
N PRO A 78 -1.22 -0.45 8.73
CA PRO A 78 -2.66 -0.41 8.76
C PRO A 78 -3.21 -1.40 9.78
N VAL A 79 -4.20 -0.97 10.54
CA VAL A 79 -4.98 -1.77 11.48
C VAL A 79 -6.45 -1.62 11.13
N LEU A 80 -7.13 -2.72 10.88
CA LEU A 80 -8.54 -2.68 10.48
C LEU A 80 -9.42 -2.28 11.65
N ARG A 81 -10.32 -1.34 11.42
CA ARG A 81 -11.33 -0.98 12.43
C ARG A 81 -12.37 -2.08 12.56
N THR A 82 -12.68 -2.42 13.80
CA THR A 82 -13.61 -3.51 14.15
C THR A 82 -14.95 -2.99 14.65
N ASP A 83 -15.05 -1.73 15.03
CA ASP A 83 -16.27 -1.06 15.49
C ASP A 83 -17.37 -1.03 14.40
N ASN A 84 -17.00 -0.87 13.14
CA ASN A 84 -17.92 -1.01 12.01
C ASN A 84 -17.23 -1.76 10.85
N PRO A 85 -17.24 -3.11 10.86
CA PRO A 85 -16.55 -3.92 9.85
C PRO A 85 -17.05 -3.69 8.41
N LYS A 86 -18.30 -3.24 8.23
CA LYS A 86 -18.88 -2.95 6.91
C LYS A 86 -18.39 -1.61 6.33
N ALA A 87 -17.91 -0.69 7.16
CA ALA A 87 -17.35 0.58 6.70
C ALA A 87 -15.99 0.43 6.03
N HIS A 88 -15.32 -0.72 6.17
CA HIS A 88 -14.00 -0.99 5.59
C HIS A 88 -12.99 0.13 5.88
N GLN A 89 -12.96 0.61 7.13
CA GLN A 89 -12.04 1.63 7.62
C GLN A 89 -10.80 1.01 8.25
N MET A 90 -9.70 1.76 8.23
CA MET A 90 -8.45 1.38 8.87
C MET A 90 -7.80 2.60 9.53
N ASP A 91 -7.10 2.34 10.62
CA ASP A 91 -6.20 3.28 11.28
C ASP A 91 -4.76 2.94 10.89
N PHE A 92 -3.83 3.87 11.07
CA PHE A 92 -2.41 3.61 10.99
C PHE A 92 -1.80 3.68 12.38
N VAL A 93 -1.09 2.61 12.78
CA VAL A 93 -0.55 2.43 14.12
C VAL A 93 0.96 2.30 14.04
N SER A 94 1.68 2.94 14.98
CA SER A 94 3.14 2.93 15.04
C SER A 94 3.69 1.49 15.12
N PHE A 95 4.74 1.24 14.35
CA PHE A 95 5.37 -0.06 14.23
C PHE A 95 6.90 0.04 14.40
N THR A 96 7.39 -0.58 15.45
CA THR A 96 8.79 -0.59 15.85
C THR A 96 9.30 -2.03 15.98
N PRO A 97 10.63 -2.26 16.03
CA PRO A 97 11.16 -3.57 16.40
C PRO A 97 10.57 -4.03 17.75
N GLY A 98 9.99 -5.25 17.76
CA GLY A 98 9.37 -5.80 18.97
C GLY A 98 7.89 -5.39 19.18
N SER A 99 7.29 -4.60 18.30
CA SER A 99 5.85 -4.33 18.37
C SER A 99 5.05 -5.63 18.37
N PRO A 100 4.10 -5.83 19.31
CA PRO A 100 3.26 -7.02 19.33
C PRO A 100 2.30 -7.03 18.14
N LEU A 101 2.19 -8.18 17.49
CA LEU A 101 1.32 -8.39 16.34
C LEU A 101 0.20 -9.38 16.69
N GLY A 102 -0.96 -9.18 16.08
CA GLY A 102 -2.09 -10.10 16.07
C GLY A 102 -2.60 -10.27 14.64
N PHE A 103 -3.51 -11.21 14.43
CA PHE A 103 -4.14 -11.43 13.14
C PHE A 103 -5.48 -10.72 13.05
N ASN A 104 -5.71 -10.01 11.95
CA ASN A 104 -7.02 -9.46 11.64
C ASN A 104 -7.94 -10.53 11.01
N ARG A 105 -9.18 -10.13 10.69
CA ARG A 105 -10.20 -11.02 10.10
C ARG A 105 -9.84 -11.64 8.74
N TYR A 106 -8.76 -11.15 8.09
CA TYR A 106 -8.23 -11.69 6.84
C TYR A 106 -6.97 -12.54 7.04
N GLY A 107 -6.58 -12.81 8.31
CA GLY A 107 -5.36 -13.54 8.63
C GLY A 107 -4.07 -12.74 8.39
N ILE A 108 -4.17 -11.43 8.24
CA ILE A 108 -3.01 -10.54 8.02
C ILE A 108 -2.56 -10.03 9.39
N SER A 109 -1.24 -10.08 9.64
CA SER A 109 -0.67 -9.54 10.86
C SER A 109 -0.80 -8.02 10.92
N GLU A 110 -1.22 -7.49 12.08
CA GLU A 110 -1.31 -6.06 12.33
C GLU A 110 -0.89 -5.74 13.78
N PRO A 111 -0.41 -4.52 14.08
CA PRO A 111 -0.07 -4.12 15.44
C PRO A 111 -1.29 -4.17 16.37
N THR A 112 -1.12 -4.81 17.55
CA THR A 112 -2.17 -4.84 18.58
C THR A 112 -2.03 -3.69 19.57
N LYS A 113 -0.87 -3.00 19.59
CA LYS A 113 -0.57 -1.85 20.45
C LYS A 113 0.28 -0.84 19.66
N GLY A 114 0.14 0.42 19.99
CA GLY A 114 0.94 1.52 19.42
C GLY A 114 0.12 2.82 19.32
N ALA A 115 0.82 3.91 19.06
CA ALA A 115 0.18 5.20 18.86
C ALA A 115 -0.45 5.27 17.46
N LYS A 116 -1.68 5.76 17.37
CA LYS A 116 -2.34 6.04 16.09
C LYS A 116 -1.85 7.36 15.52
N ILE A 117 -1.80 7.44 14.19
CA ILE A 117 -1.52 8.67 13.46
C ILE A 117 -2.69 9.00 12.51
N ALA A 118 -2.98 10.28 12.36
CA ALA A 118 -3.92 10.73 11.33
C ALA A 118 -3.32 10.47 9.94
N THR A 119 -4.11 10.01 8.98
CA THR A 119 -3.65 9.74 7.61
C THR A 119 -3.06 10.97 6.93
N SER A 120 -3.59 12.16 7.24
CA SER A 120 -3.08 13.46 6.76
C SER A 120 -1.73 13.86 7.36
N ALA A 121 -1.31 13.21 8.45
CA ALA A 121 -0.01 13.47 9.08
C ALA A 121 1.10 12.54 8.58
N LEU A 122 0.80 11.57 7.72
CA LEU A 122 1.79 10.73 7.04
C LEU A 122 2.50 11.53 5.95
N ASP A 123 3.78 11.25 5.72
CA ASP A 123 4.56 11.87 4.65
C ASP A 123 4.58 10.98 3.40
N LEU A 124 4.75 9.67 3.58
CA LEU A 124 4.80 8.68 2.51
C LEU A 124 3.96 7.46 2.87
N VAL A 125 3.24 6.94 1.90
CA VAL A 125 2.44 5.72 2.04
C VAL A 125 2.83 4.73 0.95
N ILE A 126 3.33 3.58 1.35
CA ILE A 126 3.58 2.46 0.44
C ILE A 126 2.30 1.65 0.32
N VAL A 127 1.73 1.65 -0.87
CA VAL A 127 0.39 1.10 -1.14
C VAL A 127 0.49 -0.26 -1.82
N PRO A 128 -0.09 -1.34 -1.23
CA PRO A 128 -0.22 -2.62 -1.91
C PRO A 128 -1.24 -2.54 -3.04
N LEU A 129 -1.04 -3.33 -4.08
CA LEU A 129 -1.97 -3.42 -5.19
C LEU A 129 -1.97 -4.83 -5.81
N VAL A 130 -3.05 -5.19 -6.48
CA VAL A 130 -3.16 -6.43 -7.25
C VAL A 130 -2.68 -6.22 -8.67
N GLY A 131 -3.11 -5.14 -9.32
CA GLY A 131 -2.71 -4.77 -10.67
C GLY A 131 -2.58 -3.26 -10.81
N PHE A 132 -1.82 -2.82 -11.81
CA PHE A 132 -1.62 -1.40 -12.11
C PHE A 132 -1.46 -1.18 -13.61
N ASP A 133 -1.70 0.04 -14.07
CA ASP A 133 -1.39 0.49 -15.41
C ASP A 133 -0.35 1.63 -15.39
N ARG A 134 0.08 2.04 -16.58
CA ARG A 134 1.10 3.10 -16.74
C ARG A 134 0.60 4.50 -16.39
N ASP A 135 -0.72 4.68 -16.29
CA ASP A 135 -1.35 5.94 -15.93
C ASP A 135 -1.49 6.11 -14.40
N GLY A 136 -1.01 5.13 -13.61
CA GLY A 136 -1.03 5.19 -12.15
C GLY A 136 -2.33 4.71 -11.53
N HIS A 137 -3.24 4.11 -12.31
CA HIS A 137 -4.43 3.48 -11.79
C HIS A 137 -4.08 2.10 -11.20
N ARG A 138 -4.86 1.68 -10.21
CA ARG A 138 -4.63 0.39 -9.56
C ARG A 138 -5.91 -0.42 -9.40
N ILE A 139 -5.73 -1.73 -9.41
CA ILE A 139 -6.72 -2.69 -8.94
C ILE A 139 -6.28 -3.13 -7.53
N GLY A 140 -7.09 -2.83 -6.51
CA GLY A 140 -6.91 -3.35 -5.16
C GLY A 140 -7.64 -4.67 -4.94
N MET A 141 -7.62 -5.18 -3.72
CA MET A 141 -8.31 -6.43 -3.31
C MET A 141 -9.85 -6.33 -3.30
N GLY A 142 -10.42 -5.14 -3.54
CA GLY A 142 -11.86 -4.90 -3.62
C GLY A 142 -12.50 -4.35 -2.34
N GLY A 143 -11.78 -4.27 -1.24
CA GLY A 143 -12.28 -3.70 0.02
C GLY A 143 -12.32 -2.17 0.05
N GLY A 144 -11.57 -1.46 -0.79
CA GLY A 144 -11.52 0.01 -0.87
C GLY A 144 -10.96 0.70 0.37
N TYR A 145 -10.16 0.00 1.17
CA TYR A 145 -9.61 0.55 2.42
C TYR A 145 -8.73 1.78 2.18
N TYR A 146 -7.81 1.70 1.22
CA TYR A 146 -6.92 2.82 0.88
C TYR A 146 -7.67 3.97 0.24
N ASP A 147 -8.69 3.69 -0.59
CA ASP A 147 -9.50 4.73 -1.23
C ASP A 147 -10.27 5.54 -0.20
N ARG A 148 -10.82 4.90 0.83
CA ARG A 148 -11.48 5.60 1.95
C ARG A 148 -10.49 6.32 2.88
N ALA A 149 -9.38 5.67 3.22
CA ALA A 149 -8.40 6.26 4.13
C ALA A 149 -7.75 7.53 3.57
N PHE A 150 -7.62 7.62 2.23
CA PHE A 150 -6.97 8.72 1.53
C PHE A 150 -7.92 9.52 0.63
N GLU A 151 -9.24 9.40 0.80
CA GLU A 151 -10.26 10.14 0.03
C GLU A 151 -10.01 11.66 0.03
N PHE A 152 -9.57 12.20 1.16
CA PHE A 152 -9.27 13.62 1.31
C PHE A 152 -8.20 14.13 0.32
N THR A 153 -7.31 13.27 -0.17
CA THR A 153 -6.27 13.65 -1.15
C THR A 153 -6.85 14.02 -2.51
N ARG A 154 -8.04 13.48 -2.88
CA ARG A 154 -8.76 13.84 -4.10
C ARG A 154 -9.40 15.22 -4.00
N MET A 155 -10.01 15.51 -2.84
CA MET A 155 -10.73 16.76 -2.60
C MET A 155 -9.77 17.95 -2.59
N GLN A 156 -8.55 17.77 -2.08
CA GLN A 156 -7.55 18.83 -1.98
C GLN A 156 -6.75 19.09 -3.27
N LYS A 157 -6.71 18.16 -4.23
CA LYS A 157 -6.12 18.42 -5.57
C LYS A 157 -6.83 19.55 -6.32
N ASN A 158 -8.09 19.85 -5.98
CA ASN A 158 -8.90 20.89 -6.58
C ASN A 158 -8.94 22.21 -5.76
N GLY A 159 -8.15 22.32 -4.67
CA GLY A 159 -8.16 23.44 -3.74
C GLY A 159 -6.76 23.89 -3.27
N VAL A 160 -6.69 25.06 -2.67
CA VAL A 160 -5.50 25.90 -2.43
C VAL A 160 -4.48 25.31 -1.42
N ASN A 161 -4.67 24.13 -0.82
CA ASN A 161 -3.82 23.56 0.24
C ASN A 161 -3.15 22.24 -0.10
N ALA A 162 -2.54 22.13 -1.28
CA ALA A 162 -1.81 20.90 -1.71
C ALA A 162 -0.47 20.66 -0.97
N LEU A 163 -0.05 21.54 -0.07
CA LEU A 163 1.32 21.60 0.44
C LEU A 163 1.72 20.51 1.45
N ASN A 164 0.78 19.70 1.96
CA ASN A 164 1.10 18.68 2.97
C ASN A 164 0.32 17.37 2.80
N LEU A 165 0.05 16.96 1.57
CA LEU A 165 -0.58 15.67 1.32
C LEU A 165 0.45 14.54 1.37
N PRO A 166 0.09 13.36 1.94
CA PRO A 166 0.95 12.20 1.86
C PRO A 166 1.18 11.77 0.40
N VAL A 167 2.41 11.44 0.06
CA VAL A 167 2.73 10.85 -1.23
C VAL A 167 2.36 9.38 -1.21
N LEU A 168 1.55 8.92 -2.16
CA LEU A 168 1.13 7.53 -2.26
C LEU A 168 1.92 6.82 -3.36
N VAL A 169 2.78 5.87 -2.99
CA VAL A 169 3.61 5.09 -3.91
C VAL A 169 3.13 3.64 -3.94
N GLY A 170 2.62 3.21 -5.08
CA GLY A 170 2.27 1.82 -5.31
C GLY A 170 3.50 0.94 -5.50
N VAL A 171 3.45 -0.29 -4.99
CA VAL A 171 4.55 -1.25 -5.17
C VAL A 171 4.04 -2.57 -5.71
N ALA A 172 4.78 -3.15 -6.66
CA ALA A 172 4.33 -4.33 -7.38
C ALA A 172 5.49 -5.13 -7.99
N TYR A 173 5.18 -6.35 -8.40
CA TYR A 173 6.01 -7.05 -9.39
C TYR A 173 5.64 -6.59 -10.80
N HIS A 174 6.57 -6.57 -11.76
CA HIS A 174 6.29 -6.24 -13.17
C HIS A 174 5.13 -7.06 -13.76
N LEU A 175 4.97 -8.32 -13.35
CA LEU A 175 3.90 -9.20 -13.82
C LEU A 175 2.48 -8.73 -13.45
N GLN A 176 2.35 -7.71 -12.60
CA GLN A 176 1.08 -7.10 -12.17
C GLN A 176 0.67 -5.93 -13.08
N GLU A 177 1.51 -5.53 -14.04
CA GLU A 177 1.16 -4.51 -15.03
C GLU A 177 0.04 -5.04 -15.97
N VAL A 178 -0.96 -4.20 -16.22
CA VAL A 178 -2.05 -4.43 -17.16
C VAL A 178 -2.16 -3.25 -18.12
N LEU A 179 -2.80 -3.45 -19.27
CA LEU A 179 -2.82 -2.44 -20.33
C LEU A 179 -3.60 -1.18 -19.95
N ASN A 180 -4.76 -1.35 -19.31
CA ASN A 180 -5.62 -0.23 -18.96
C ASN A 180 -6.54 -0.62 -17.80
N ILE A 181 -6.69 0.28 -16.85
CA ILE A 181 -7.62 0.17 -15.72
C ILE A 181 -8.57 1.36 -15.82
N ARG A 182 -9.87 1.10 -15.88
CA ARG A 182 -10.88 2.15 -15.78
C ARG A 182 -11.06 2.55 -14.32
N PRO A 183 -10.57 3.74 -13.92
CA PRO A 183 -10.72 4.19 -12.54
C PRO A 183 -12.19 4.52 -12.27
N LYS A 184 -12.60 4.30 -11.04
CA LYS A 184 -13.90 4.73 -10.54
C LYS A 184 -13.80 6.14 -9.93
N PRO A 185 -14.89 6.88 -9.85
CA PRO A 185 -14.87 8.26 -9.31
C PRO A 185 -14.32 8.37 -7.88
N TRP A 186 -14.35 7.28 -7.12
CA TRP A 186 -13.86 7.23 -5.73
C TRP A 186 -12.45 6.65 -5.60
N ASP A 187 -11.82 6.16 -6.67
CA ASP A 187 -10.48 5.63 -6.60
C ASP A 187 -9.46 6.75 -6.38
N VAL A 188 -8.55 6.54 -5.46
CA VAL A 188 -7.45 7.47 -5.18
C VAL A 188 -6.29 7.12 -6.10
N THR A 189 -5.85 8.11 -6.91
CA THR A 189 -4.72 7.96 -7.82
C THR A 189 -3.40 7.95 -7.05
N LEU A 190 -2.51 7.02 -7.40
CA LEU A 190 -1.16 6.98 -6.85
C LEU A 190 -0.30 8.10 -7.44
N SER A 191 0.67 8.59 -6.66
CA SER A 191 1.66 9.57 -7.12
C SER A 191 2.65 8.93 -8.08
N SER A 192 3.02 7.68 -7.82
CA SER A 192 3.90 6.87 -8.68
C SER A 192 3.72 5.38 -8.36
N ILE A 193 4.26 4.52 -9.23
CA ILE A 193 4.31 3.08 -9.03
C ILE A 193 5.74 2.61 -9.24
N VAL A 194 6.26 1.85 -8.27
CA VAL A 194 7.57 1.21 -8.35
C VAL A 194 7.38 -0.29 -8.50
N SER A 195 7.75 -0.80 -9.66
CA SER A 195 7.69 -2.24 -9.94
C SER A 195 9.09 -2.86 -10.12
N VAL A 196 9.18 -4.16 -9.88
CA VAL A 196 10.40 -4.98 -9.96
C VAL A 196 10.10 -6.36 -10.51
#